data_120345be07f9f66c79b3671bd4858b84
#
_entry.id   120345be07f9f66c79b3671bd4858b84
#
_cell.length_a   1.000
_cell.length_b   1.000
_cell.length_c   1.000
_cell.angle_alpha   90.00
_cell.angle_beta   90.00
_cell.angle_gamma   90.00
#
_symmetry.space_group_name_H-M   'P 1'
#
loop_
_entity.id
_entity.type
_entity.pdbx_description
1 polymer ?
#
loop_
_entity_poly.entity_id
_entity_poly.type
_entity_poly.pdbx_seq_one_letter_code
_entity_poly.pdbx_strand_id
1 'polypeptide(L)'
;MNRNEILEHLRQFPYDPAQYWIITGAAMVIYGLREQTHDIDMGCSKEMADLLERDGHLHKISPDGRRSFRIGELIEVFEGWICDKTVEIEGFQVISLKGLLEMKRGLGREKDLRDIRLIEEYMKENEV
;
A
#
# COMPACT_ATOMS: atom_id res chain seq x y z
N MET A 1 10.87 -6.80 5.91
CA MET A 1 9.93 -7.93 5.64
C MET A 1 10.02 -8.35 4.19
N ASN A 2 10.08 -9.64 3.96
CA ASN A 2 9.97 -10.21 2.62
C ASN A 2 8.49 -10.43 2.26
N ARG A 3 8.23 -10.97 1.06
CA ARG A 3 6.85 -11.19 0.58
C ARG A 3 6.02 -12.06 1.52
N ASN A 4 6.59 -13.19 1.96
CA ASN A 4 5.86 -14.12 2.83
C ASN A 4 5.53 -13.49 4.19
N GLU A 5 6.45 -12.71 4.73
CA GLU A 5 6.25 -12.03 6.01
C GLU A 5 5.15 -10.95 5.89
N ILE A 6 5.14 -10.19 4.79
CA ILE A 6 4.08 -9.22 4.53
C ILE A 6 2.71 -9.91 4.46
N LEU A 7 2.61 -10.98 3.69
CA LEU A 7 1.36 -11.71 3.54
C LEU A 7 0.88 -12.29 4.87
N GLU A 8 1.80 -12.78 5.69
CA GLU A 8 1.44 -13.30 7.01
C GLU A 8 0.91 -12.20 7.93
N HIS A 9 1.53 -11.02 7.94
CA HIS A 9 1.01 -9.89 8.70
C HIS A 9 -0.39 -9.49 8.22
N LEU A 10 -0.64 -9.51 6.93
CA LEU A 10 -1.95 -9.18 6.37
C LEU A 10 -3.00 -10.22 6.75
N ARG A 11 -2.64 -11.50 6.81
CA ARG A 11 -3.56 -12.56 7.23
C ARG A 11 -3.99 -12.41 8.69
N GLN A 12 -3.12 -11.87 9.52
CA GLN A 12 -3.39 -11.63 10.92
C GLN A 12 -4.05 -10.28 11.20
N PHE A 13 -4.08 -9.41 10.20
CA PHE A 13 -4.67 -8.08 10.34
C PHE A 13 -6.20 -8.19 10.43
N PRO A 14 -6.82 -7.69 11.52
CA PRO A 14 -8.22 -8.01 11.83
C PRO A 14 -9.27 -7.15 11.10
N TYR A 15 -8.91 -6.54 9.99
CA TYR A 15 -9.83 -5.72 9.21
C TYR A 15 -10.13 -6.37 7.86
N ASP A 16 -11.30 -6.06 7.29
CA ASP A 16 -11.76 -6.65 6.04
C ASP A 16 -10.84 -6.27 4.87
N PRO A 17 -10.23 -7.25 4.19
CA PRO A 17 -9.36 -6.98 3.04
C PRO A 17 -10.05 -6.26 1.88
N ALA A 18 -11.37 -6.28 1.81
CA ALA A 18 -12.12 -5.53 0.80
C ALA A 18 -12.10 -4.02 1.05
N GLN A 19 -11.70 -3.58 2.25
CA GLN A 19 -11.73 -2.19 2.66
C GLN A 19 -10.38 -1.50 2.59
N TYR A 20 -9.31 -2.20 2.24
CA TYR A 20 -7.99 -1.60 2.11
C TYR A 20 -7.23 -2.17 0.91
N TRP A 21 -6.17 -1.48 0.53
CA TRP A 21 -5.31 -1.88 -0.59
C TRP A 21 -3.86 -1.55 -0.27
N ILE A 22 -2.96 -2.44 -0.68
CA ILE A 22 -1.53 -2.31 -0.40
C ILE A 22 -0.88 -1.38 -1.41
N ILE A 23 -0.05 -0.47 -0.93
CA ILE A 23 0.61 0.56 -1.74
C ILE A 23 2.13 0.57 -1.48
N THR A 24 2.85 1.39 -2.18
CA THR A 24 4.29 1.70 -2.00
C THR A 24 5.22 0.49 -1.93
N GLY A 25 6.16 0.47 -0.96
CA GLY A 25 7.19 -0.55 -0.84
C GLY A 25 6.68 -1.96 -0.67
N ALA A 26 5.62 -2.15 0.13
CA ALA A 26 5.02 -3.47 0.31
C ALA A 26 4.41 -3.99 -1.00
N ALA A 27 3.79 -3.12 -1.79
CA ALA A 27 3.30 -3.50 -3.12
C ALA A 27 4.46 -3.93 -4.02
N MET A 28 5.57 -3.20 -4.00
CA MET A 28 6.78 -3.56 -4.76
C MET A 28 7.26 -4.97 -4.41
N VAL A 29 7.27 -5.30 -3.11
CA VAL A 29 7.70 -6.63 -2.64
C VAL A 29 6.71 -7.70 -3.08
N ILE A 30 5.41 -7.45 -2.99
CA ILE A 30 4.38 -8.41 -3.40
C ILE A 30 4.48 -8.71 -4.89
N TYR A 31 4.77 -7.72 -5.73
CA TYR A 31 4.99 -7.92 -7.16
C TYR A 31 6.34 -8.60 -7.48
N GLY A 32 7.22 -8.71 -6.51
CA GLY A 32 8.55 -9.29 -6.74
C GLY A 32 9.57 -8.30 -7.31
N LEU A 33 9.26 -7.01 -7.26
CA LEU A 33 10.15 -5.95 -7.78
C LEU A 33 11.17 -5.48 -6.75
N ARG A 34 10.98 -5.85 -5.51
CA ARG A 34 11.86 -5.56 -4.39
C ARG A 34 11.88 -6.76 -3.47
N GLU A 35 13.02 -7.05 -2.84
CA GLU A 35 13.15 -8.21 -1.95
C GLU A 35 12.54 -7.98 -0.58
N GLN A 36 12.66 -6.77 -0.04
CA GLN A 36 12.25 -6.43 1.32
C GLN A 36 11.75 -5.00 1.43
N THR A 37 10.95 -4.75 2.46
CA THR A 37 10.54 -3.42 2.88
C THR A 37 10.45 -3.39 4.41
N HIS A 38 10.50 -2.21 5.00
CA HIS A 38 10.38 -2.04 6.45
C HIS A 38 8.94 -1.97 6.92
N ASP A 39 8.08 -1.31 6.16
CA ASP A 39 6.71 -1.01 6.55
C ASP A 39 5.71 -1.56 5.54
N ILE A 40 4.48 -1.74 6.00
CA ILE A 40 3.34 -2.01 5.14
C ILE A 40 2.49 -0.74 5.12
N ASP A 41 2.46 -0.07 3.98
CA ASP A 41 1.57 1.08 3.77
C ASP A 41 0.33 0.60 3.03
N MET A 42 -0.83 1.08 3.45
CA MET A 42 -2.08 0.77 2.79
C MET A 42 -2.99 1.97 2.73
N GLY A 43 -3.79 2.06 1.67
CA GLY A 43 -4.91 2.96 1.60
C GLY A 43 -6.15 2.26 2.16
N CYS A 44 -7.13 2.98 2.65
CA CYS A 44 -8.36 2.38 3.12
C CYS A 44 -9.58 3.23 2.80
N SER A 45 -10.75 2.59 2.87
CA SER A 45 -12.03 3.26 2.73
C SER A 45 -12.32 4.13 3.95
N LYS A 46 -13.29 5.04 3.79
CA LYS A 46 -13.79 5.85 4.91
C LYS A 46 -14.37 4.95 6.00
N GLU A 47 -15.08 3.90 5.62
CA GLU A 47 -15.69 2.96 6.56
C GLU A 47 -14.65 2.29 7.43
N MET A 48 -13.53 1.87 6.86
CA MET A 48 -12.43 1.28 7.63
C MET A 48 -11.77 2.34 8.53
N ALA A 49 -11.58 3.55 8.04
CA ALA A 49 -11.02 4.64 8.86
C ALA A 49 -11.92 4.93 10.07
N ASP A 50 -13.24 4.91 9.88
CA ASP A 50 -14.19 5.08 10.98
C ASP A 50 -14.05 3.95 12.01
N LEU A 51 -13.86 2.70 11.56
CA LEU A 51 -13.63 1.55 12.45
C LEU A 51 -12.32 1.69 13.22
N LEU A 52 -11.25 2.11 12.56
CA LEU A 52 -9.95 2.30 13.21
C LEU A 52 -10.03 3.36 14.32
N GLU A 53 -10.71 4.45 14.05
CA GLU A 53 -10.91 5.50 15.05
C GLU A 53 -11.76 5.00 16.20
N ARG A 54 -12.85 4.29 15.92
CA ARG A 54 -13.72 3.70 16.94
C ARG A 54 -12.97 2.69 17.82
N ASP A 55 -12.05 1.92 17.23
CA ASP A 55 -11.26 0.93 17.95
C ASP A 55 -10.13 1.55 18.78
N GLY A 56 -10.02 2.88 18.76
CA GLY A 56 -9.08 3.60 19.60
C GLY A 56 -7.69 3.81 19.01
N HIS A 57 -7.50 3.55 17.72
CA HIS A 57 -6.21 3.82 17.08
C HIS A 57 -5.99 5.32 16.95
N LEU A 58 -4.82 5.78 17.34
CA LEU A 58 -4.45 7.19 17.21
C LEU A 58 -4.25 7.54 15.74
N HIS A 59 -4.63 8.76 15.37
CA HIS A 59 -4.51 9.20 13.99
C HIS A 59 -4.07 10.65 13.88
N LYS A 60 -3.54 10.97 12.71
CA LYS A 60 -3.25 12.36 12.30
C LYS A 60 -4.24 12.72 11.21
N ILE A 61 -4.50 14.02 11.07
CA ILE A 61 -5.39 14.52 10.03
C ILE A 61 -4.57 15.37 9.07
N SER A 62 -4.62 15.06 7.78
CA SER A 62 -3.94 15.83 6.75
C SER A 62 -4.68 17.16 6.51
N PRO A 63 -4.04 18.14 5.80
CA PRO A 63 -4.70 19.40 5.48
C PRO A 63 -6.02 19.26 4.72
N ASP A 64 -6.20 18.18 3.96
CA ASP A 64 -7.43 17.89 3.23
C ASP A 64 -8.46 17.09 4.05
N GLY A 65 -8.19 16.87 5.34
CA GLY A 65 -9.13 16.23 6.25
C GLY A 65 -9.08 14.71 6.30
N ARG A 66 -8.14 14.08 5.60
CA ARG A 66 -8.00 12.61 5.60
C ARG A 66 -7.18 12.15 6.80
N ARG A 67 -7.57 11.00 7.34
CA ARG A 67 -6.93 10.43 8.52
C ARG A 67 -5.82 9.46 8.12
N SER A 68 -4.75 9.43 8.91
CA SER A 68 -3.72 8.40 8.78
C SER A 68 -3.47 7.78 10.15
N PHE A 69 -3.29 6.46 10.15
CA PHE A 69 -3.15 5.68 11.38
C PHE A 69 -1.85 4.89 11.34
N ARG A 70 -1.20 4.77 12.49
CA ARG A 70 -0.09 3.84 12.64
C ARG A 70 -0.53 2.73 13.57
N ILE A 71 -0.53 1.51 13.04
CA ILE A 71 -0.99 0.33 13.77
C ILE A 71 0.21 -0.54 14.09
N GLY A 72 0.59 -0.59 15.37
CA GLY A 72 1.83 -1.23 15.78
C GLY A 72 3.03 -0.49 15.19
N GLU A 73 4.10 -1.21 14.90
CA GLU A 73 5.34 -0.62 14.38
C GLU A 73 5.47 -0.76 12.86
N LEU A 74 4.65 -1.60 12.22
CA LEU A 74 4.87 -2.02 10.84
C LEU A 74 3.82 -1.54 9.85
N ILE A 75 2.62 -1.16 10.31
CA ILE A 75 1.51 -0.85 9.41
C ILE A 75 1.12 0.62 9.51
N GLU A 76 1.08 1.30 8.36
CA GLU A 76 0.52 2.64 8.24
C GLU A 76 -0.67 2.61 7.30
N VAL A 77 -1.76 3.25 7.71
CA VAL A 77 -3.03 3.25 6.96
C VAL A 77 -3.41 4.69 6.62
N PHE A 78 -3.72 4.93 5.36
CA PHE A 78 -4.05 6.26 4.85
C PHE A 78 -5.47 6.25 4.28
N GLU A 79 -6.36 7.03 4.89
CA GLU A 79 -7.74 7.14 4.43
C GLU A 79 -7.80 7.73 3.01
N GLY A 80 -8.48 7.02 2.10
CA GLY A 80 -8.73 7.52 0.75
C GLY A 80 -7.48 7.73 -0.11
N TRP A 81 -6.33 7.20 0.30
CA TRP A 81 -5.13 7.36 -0.51
C TRP A 81 -5.28 6.60 -1.82
N ILE A 82 -5.15 7.36 -2.85
CA ILE A 82 -5.29 7.07 -4.28
C ILE A 82 -5.34 5.59 -4.66
N CYS A 83 -6.47 5.14 -5.19
CA CYS A 83 -6.46 3.91 -5.94
C CYS A 83 -7.55 3.92 -7.00
N ASP A 84 -7.15 4.12 -8.26
CA ASP A 84 -8.08 3.96 -9.38
C ASP A 84 -8.33 2.49 -9.65
N LYS A 85 -7.29 1.66 -9.54
CA LYS A 85 -7.40 0.23 -9.82
C LYS A 85 -6.51 -0.58 -8.90
N THR A 86 -7.07 -1.70 -8.43
CA THR A 86 -6.33 -2.71 -7.69
C THR A 86 -6.36 -4.03 -8.45
N VAL A 87 -5.41 -4.90 -8.13
CA VAL A 87 -5.44 -6.29 -8.55
C VAL A 87 -5.44 -7.15 -7.29
N GLU A 88 -6.05 -8.32 -7.38
CA GLU A 88 -6.07 -9.27 -6.27
C GLU A 88 -4.83 -10.16 -6.34
N ILE A 89 -4.07 -10.20 -5.27
CA ILE A 89 -2.89 -11.08 -5.14
C ILE A 89 -2.99 -11.75 -3.78
N GLU A 90 -3.02 -13.08 -3.76
CA GLU A 90 -3.12 -13.87 -2.53
C GLU A 90 -4.30 -13.49 -1.62
N GLY A 91 -5.41 -13.05 -2.21
CA GLY A 91 -6.61 -12.65 -1.49
C GLY A 91 -6.62 -11.20 -1.01
N PHE A 92 -5.59 -10.43 -1.33
CA PHE A 92 -5.48 -9.03 -0.93
C PHE A 92 -5.51 -8.10 -2.13
N GLN A 93 -6.10 -6.93 -1.95
CA GLN A 93 -6.07 -5.89 -2.98
C GLN A 93 -4.71 -5.19 -2.95
N VAL A 94 -4.08 -5.10 -4.10
CA VAL A 94 -2.79 -4.42 -4.27
C VAL A 94 -2.95 -3.38 -5.36
N ILE A 95 -2.39 -2.19 -5.15
CA ILE A 95 -2.42 -1.14 -6.18
C ILE A 95 -1.92 -1.71 -7.51
N SER A 96 -2.56 -1.35 -8.62
CA SER A 96 -2.11 -1.80 -9.95
C SER A 96 -0.70 -1.29 -10.25
N LEU A 97 0.01 -1.96 -11.14
CA LEU A 97 1.35 -1.51 -11.54
C LEU A 97 1.32 -0.10 -12.11
N LYS A 98 0.29 0.21 -12.91
CA LYS A 98 0.11 1.55 -13.46
C LYS A 98 -0.11 2.59 -12.35
N GLY A 99 -0.95 2.26 -11.36
CA GLY A 99 -1.20 3.14 -10.22
C GLY A 99 0.06 3.34 -9.37
N LEU A 100 0.82 2.27 -9.16
CA LEU A 100 2.08 2.33 -8.43
C LEU A 100 3.10 3.22 -9.15
N LEU A 101 3.19 3.10 -10.48
CA LEU A 101 4.06 3.93 -11.30
C LEU A 101 3.67 5.40 -11.21
N GLU A 102 2.39 5.71 -11.35
CA GLU A 102 1.88 7.08 -11.24
C GLU A 102 2.14 7.67 -9.85
N MET A 103 1.95 6.87 -8.80
CA MET A 103 2.23 7.28 -7.42
C MET A 103 3.71 7.65 -7.26
N LYS A 104 4.62 6.79 -7.73
CA LYS A 104 6.06 7.03 -7.62
C LYS A 104 6.50 8.26 -8.41
N ARG A 105 5.95 8.46 -9.60
CA ARG A 105 6.20 9.66 -10.41
C ARG A 105 5.69 10.91 -9.71
N GLY A 106 4.52 10.83 -9.08
CA GLY A 106 3.93 11.95 -8.36
C GLY A 106 4.75 12.37 -7.14
N LEU A 107 5.38 11.41 -6.45
CA LEU A 107 6.26 11.70 -5.32
C LEU A 107 7.56 12.36 -5.79
N GLY A 108 8.05 11.97 -6.98
CA GLY A 108 9.17 12.62 -7.64
C GLY A 108 10.49 12.67 -6.87
N ARG A 109 10.66 11.80 -5.89
CA ARG A 109 11.87 11.77 -5.06
C ARG A 109 12.97 11.01 -5.80
N GLU A 110 14.23 11.38 -5.52
CA GLU A 110 15.38 10.70 -6.11
C GLU A 110 15.35 9.19 -5.85
N LYS A 111 14.98 8.77 -4.64
CA LYS A 111 14.88 7.37 -4.28
C LYS A 111 13.78 6.62 -5.04
N ASP A 112 12.84 7.33 -5.62
CA ASP A 112 11.75 6.73 -6.42
C ASP A 112 12.17 6.42 -7.85
N LEU A 113 13.25 7.01 -8.35
CA LEU A 113 13.71 6.79 -9.73
C LEU A 113 14.07 5.33 -10.00
N ARG A 114 14.70 4.67 -9.05
CA ARG A 114 15.03 3.25 -9.17
C ARG A 114 13.76 2.40 -9.24
N ASP A 115 12.80 2.68 -8.37
CA ASP A 115 11.53 1.97 -8.34
C ASP A 115 10.75 2.17 -9.64
N ILE A 116 10.74 3.40 -10.16
CA ILE A 116 10.10 3.72 -11.45
C ILE A 116 10.69 2.85 -12.56
N ARG A 117 12.01 2.75 -12.64
CA ARG A 117 12.67 1.93 -13.65
C ARG A 117 12.31 0.46 -13.52
N LEU A 118 12.29 -0.06 -12.29
CA LEU A 118 11.93 -1.46 -12.04
C LEU A 118 10.50 -1.74 -12.48
N ILE A 119 9.57 -0.84 -12.19
CA ILE A 119 8.17 -0.99 -12.59
C ILE A 119 8.03 -0.93 -14.11
N GLU A 120 8.67 0.04 -14.75
CA GLU A 120 8.60 0.20 -16.20
C GLU A 120 9.17 -1.01 -16.94
N GLU A 121 10.31 -1.53 -16.49
CA GLU A 121 10.91 -2.74 -17.06
C GLU A 121 10.01 -3.96 -16.89
N TYR A 122 9.42 -4.12 -15.71
CA TYR A 122 8.51 -5.22 -15.44
C TYR A 122 7.27 -5.15 -16.33
N MET A 123 6.67 -3.97 -16.47
CA MET A 123 5.50 -3.76 -17.31
C MET A 123 5.82 -4.08 -18.77
N LYS A 124 6.99 -3.67 -19.25
CA LYS A 124 7.44 -3.93 -20.61
C LYS A 124 7.64 -5.43 -20.87
N GLU A 125 8.30 -6.12 -19.95
CA GLU A 125 8.57 -7.55 -20.07
C GLU A 125 7.30 -8.40 -19.98
N ASN A 126 6.30 -7.95 -19.24
CA ASN A 126 5.05 -8.67 -19.02
C ASN A 126 3.88 -8.12 -19.82
N GLU A 127 4.13 -7.20 -20.73
CA GLU A 127 3.13 -6.59 -21.61
C GLU A 127 1.92 -5.99 -20.88
N VAL A 128 2.20 -5.31 -19.75
CA VAL A 128 1.15 -4.73 -18.91
C VAL A 128 1.07 -3.23 -19.11
#